data_d473b9d28895bfc0e9f52ea6b220d78a
#
_entry.id   d473b9d28895bfc0e9f52ea6b220d78a
#
_cell.length_a   1.000
_cell.length_b   1.000
_cell.length_c   1.000
_cell.angle_alpha   90.00
_cell.angle_beta   90.00
_cell.angle_gamma   90.00
#
_symmetry.space_group_name_H-M   'P 1'
#
loop_
_entity.id
_entity.type
_entity.pdbx_description
1 polymer ?
#
loop_
_entity_poly.entity_id
_entity_poly.type
_entity_poly.pdbx_seq_one_letter_code
_entity_poly.pdbx_strand_id
1 'polypeptide(L)'
;VSDFGLRAPAPAQQDILDTLATGFMENAWSLKWLIKQIVLSDLYRRSSSTAGADARTLAADPDNALLWRMNPRRLESQSVRDALLAISGKLDLSLGGPSLDPDKAGNTPRRSLYFIQTPDVEHRFLGAFDNSNVLECYRRNESVVPQQALALTNSQLSRSTADALTEKLRATAPADFIRRAFQAILNRSPNDKEHQVSLEALAAMKNNHALFLQALLNHNDFITLR
;
A
#
# COMPACT_ATOMS: atom_id res chain seq x y z
N VAL A 1 -6.92 -6.71 -19.71
CA VAL A 1 -6.78 -5.29 -20.04
C VAL A 1 -5.50 -5.04 -20.85
N SER A 2 -4.44 -5.76 -20.56
CA SER A 2 -3.15 -5.63 -21.26
C SER A 2 -3.13 -6.30 -22.65
N ASP A 3 -4.10 -7.18 -22.91
CA ASP A 3 -4.23 -7.90 -24.19
C ASP A 3 -5.55 -7.49 -24.85
N PHE A 4 -5.46 -6.57 -25.79
CA PHE A 4 -6.62 -6.03 -26.49
C PHE A 4 -7.17 -6.99 -27.53
N GLY A 5 -8.51 -7.14 -27.58
CA GLY A 5 -9.23 -7.81 -28.65
C GLY A 5 -9.63 -9.23 -28.36
N LEU A 6 -9.76 -10.04 -29.44
CA LEU A 6 -10.40 -11.36 -29.43
C LEU A 6 -9.69 -12.44 -28.59
N ARG A 7 -8.47 -12.19 -28.13
CA ARG A 7 -7.70 -13.12 -27.30
C ARG A 7 -7.97 -12.96 -25.80
N ALA A 8 -8.50 -11.83 -25.39
CA ALA A 8 -8.83 -11.59 -23.98
C ALA A 8 -10.06 -12.42 -23.62
N PRO A 9 -10.05 -13.17 -22.49
CA PRO A 9 -11.25 -13.85 -22.01
C PRO A 9 -12.33 -12.82 -21.67
N ALA A 10 -13.60 -13.21 -21.89
CA ALA A 10 -14.71 -12.37 -21.47
C ALA A 10 -14.66 -12.16 -19.94
N PRO A 11 -14.93 -10.94 -19.45
CA PRO A 11 -14.94 -10.68 -18.02
C PRO A 11 -16.05 -11.49 -17.34
N ALA A 12 -15.73 -12.04 -16.16
CA ALA A 12 -16.71 -12.81 -15.37
C ALA A 12 -17.91 -11.95 -14.91
N GLN A 13 -17.73 -10.62 -14.89
CA GLN A 13 -18.72 -9.64 -14.42
C GLN A 13 -19.13 -8.71 -15.56
N GLN A 14 -19.54 -9.27 -16.70
CA GLN A 14 -19.90 -8.49 -17.89
C GLN A 14 -21.04 -7.49 -17.60
N ASP A 15 -22.06 -7.90 -16.85
CA ASP A 15 -23.20 -7.04 -16.51
C ASP A 15 -22.80 -5.78 -15.72
N ILE A 16 -21.82 -5.93 -14.82
CA ILE A 16 -21.29 -4.77 -14.06
C ILE A 16 -20.55 -3.84 -15.01
N LEU A 17 -19.72 -4.39 -15.90
CA LEU A 17 -18.98 -3.61 -16.87
C LEU A 17 -19.91 -2.84 -17.81
N ASP A 18 -20.95 -3.49 -18.34
CA ASP A 18 -21.93 -2.89 -19.23
C ASP A 18 -22.76 -1.80 -18.53
N THR A 19 -23.13 -2.03 -17.27
CA THR A 19 -23.83 -1.02 -16.45
C THR A 19 -22.96 0.21 -16.23
N LEU A 20 -21.69 0.02 -15.88
CA LEU A 20 -20.76 1.15 -15.70
C LEU A 20 -20.48 1.88 -17.02
N ALA A 21 -20.32 1.16 -18.13
CA ALA A 21 -20.08 1.73 -19.44
C ALA A 21 -21.28 2.57 -19.91
N THR A 22 -22.49 2.04 -19.80
CA THR A 22 -23.71 2.74 -20.16
C THR A 22 -23.88 4.00 -19.31
N GLY A 23 -23.78 3.88 -17.99
CA GLY A 23 -23.88 5.01 -17.10
C GLY A 23 -22.77 6.06 -17.32
N PHE A 24 -21.57 5.65 -17.69
CA PHE A 24 -20.48 6.58 -18.02
C PHE A 24 -20.81 7.42 -19.27
N MET A 25 -21.38 6.81 -20.31
CA MET A 25 -21.86 7.51 -21.51
C MET A 25 -23.01 8.48 -21.17
N GLU A 26 -24.00 8.03 -20.41
CA GLU A 26 -25.15 8.83 -19.99
C GLU A 26 -24.76 10.04 -19.12
N ASN A 27 -23.68 9.93 -18.37
CA ASN A 27 -23.14 11.01 -17.54
C ASN A 27 -22.01 11.80 -18.23
N ALA A 28 -22.11 11.96 -19.55
CA ALA A 28 -21.21 12.76 -20.38
C ALA A 28 -19.72 12.38 -20.20
N TRP A 29 -19.41 11.10 -20.09
CA TRP A 29 -18.05 10.56 -19.96
C TRP A 29 -17.31 11.11 -18.73
N SER A 30 -18.03 11.39 -17.64
CA SER A 30 -17.47 11.94 -16.43
C SER A 30 -16.70 10.89 -15.63
N LEU A 31 -15.36 10.96 -15.65
CA LEU A 31 -14.50 10.13 -14.80
C LEU A 31 -14.83 10.28 -13.32
N LYS A 32 -15.20 11.51 -12.89
CA LYS A 32 -15.58 11.75 -11.50
C LYS A 32 -16.83 10.97 -11.10
N TRP A 33 -17.83 10.91 -12.00
CA TRP A 33 -19.03 10.11 -11.80
C TRP A 33 -18.66 8.62 -11.70
N LEU A 34 -17.90 8.09 -12.67
CA LEU A 34 -17.49 6.68 -12.70
C LEU A 34 -16.74 6.27 -11.43
N ILE A 35 -15.73 7.04 -11.04
CA ILE A 35 -14.98 6.78 -9.80
C ILE A 35 -15.91 6.78 -8.59
N LYS A 36 -16.84 7.75 -8.50
CA LYS A 36 -17.81 7.84 -7.41
C LYS A 36 -18.69 6.58 -7.33
N GLN A 37 -19.19 6.08 -8.48
CA GLN A 37 -19.98 4.84 -8.49
C GLN A 37 -19.18 3.65 -7.95
N ILE A 38 -17.94 3.50 -8.38
CA ILE A 38 -17.07 2.40 -7.95
C ILE A 38 -16.78 2.48 -6.44
N VAL A 39 -16.27 3.62 -5.96
CA VAL A 39 -15.80 3.74 -4.55
C VAL A 39 -16.94 3.74 -3.53
N LEU A 40 -18.17 4.09 -3.94
CA LEU A 40 -19.34 4.04 -3.07
C LEU A 40 -20.09 2.70 -3.14
N SER A 41 -19.72 1.81 -4.06
CA SER A 41 -20.35 0.51 -4.17
C SER A 41 -20.06 -0.36 -2.94
N ASP A 42 -21.01 -1.21 -2.57
CA ASP A 42 -20.81 -2.18 -1.49
C ASP A 42 -19.68 -3.15 -1.81
N LEU A 43 -19.47 -3.44 -3.08
CA LEU A 43 -18.40 -4.29 -3.58
C LEU A 43 -17.02 -3.71 -3.21
N TYR A 44 -16.76 -2.44 -3.51
CA TYR A 44 -15.50 -1.77 -3.19
C TYR A 44 -15.25 -1.65 -1.68
N ARG A 45 -16.33 -1.55 -0.91
CA ARG A 45 -16.29 -1.36 0.55
C ARG A 45 -16.22 -2.67 1.33
N ARG A 46 -16.26 -3.82 0.67
CA ARG A 46 -16.13 -5.12 1.34
C ARG A 46 -14.77 -5.29 1.97
N SER A 47 -14.73 -5.98 3.12
CA SER A 47 -13.47 -6.41 3.72
C SER A 47 -12.74 -7.37 2.78
N SER A 48 -11.42 -7.33 2.79
CA SER A 48 -10.57 -8.32 2.11
C SER A 48 -10.29 -9.55 2.97
N SER A 49 -10.68 -9.52 4.25
CA SER A 49 -10.48 -10.62 5.19
C SER A 49 -11.36 -11.80 4.84
N THR A 50 -10.82 -13.01 4.97
CA THR A 50 -11.55 -14.27 4.90
C THR A 50 -12.07 -14.71 6.28
N ALA A 51 -11.76 -13.97 7.34
CA ALA A 51 -12.23 -14.28 8.69
C ALA A 51 -13.76 -14.18 8.77
N GLY A 52 -14.40 -15.25 9.20
CA GLY A 52 -15.87 -15.35 9.26
C GLY A 52 -16.55 -15.68 7.93
N ALA A 53 -15.80 -15.94 6.86
CA ALA A 53 -16.38 -16.43 5.62
C ALA A 53 -16.93 -17.88 5.81
N ASP A 54 -18.09 -18.15 5.21
CA ASP A 54 -18.65 -19.52 5.17
C ASP A 54 -17.72 -20.45 4.40
N ALA A 55 -17.54 -21.67 4.92
CA ALA A 55 -16.73 -22.71 4.28
C ALA A 55 -17.22 -23.06 2.87
N ARG A 56 -18.52 -22.94 2.60
CA ARG A 56 -19.08 -23.13 1.26
C ARG A 56 -18.63 -22.07 0.29
N THR A 57 -18.61 -20.81 0.71
CA THR A 57 -18.12 -19.67 -0.10
C THR A 57 -16.65 -19.84 -0.44
N LEU A 58 -15.82 -20.21 0.55
CA LEU A 58 -14.40 -20.47 0.35
C LEU A 58 -14.13 -21.63 -0.60
N ALA A 59 -14.97 -22.68 -0.56
CA ALA A 59 -14.85 -23.83 -1.46
C ALA A 59 -15.38 -23.56 -2.88
N ALA A 60 -16.43 -22.74 -3.01
CA ALA A 60 -17.08 -22.46 -4.28
C ALA A 60 -16.32 -21.41 -5.12
N ASP A 61 -15.72 -20.43 -4.48
CA ASP A 61 -15.00 -19.32 -5.15
C ASP A 61 -13.74 -18.93 -4.38
N PRO A 62 -12.72 -19.80 -4.35
CA PRO A 62 -11.46 -19.51 -3.65
C PRO A 62 -10.72 -18.31 -4.24
N ASP A 63 -10.81 -18.13 -5.56
CA ASP A 63 -10.11 -17.06 -6.31
C ASP A 63 -10.86 -15.72 -6.30
N ASN A 64 -12.03 -15.67 -5.61
CA ASN A 64 -12.86 -14.47 -5.54
C ASN A 64 -13.32 -13.94 -6.91
N ALA A 65 -13.57 -14.81 -7.88
CA ALA A 65 -14.06 -14.44 -9.21
C ALA A 65 -15.44 -13.76 -9.14
N LEU A 66 -16.27 -14.14 -8.16
CA LEU A 66 -17.59 -13.55 -7.92
C LEU A 66 -17.55 -12.33 -6.98
N LEU A 67 -16.36 -11.89 -6.60
CA LEU A 67 -16.14 -10.66 -5.81
C LEU A 67 -16.89 -10.64 -4.46
N TRP A 68 -16.96 -11.80 -3.76
CA TRP A 68 -17.61 -11.89 -2.45
C TRP A 68 -16.83 -11.15 -1.34
N ARG A 69 -15.56 -10.82 -1.57
CA ARG A 69 -14.70 -9.96 -0.74
C ARG A 69 -13.93 -8.97 -1.62
N MET A 70 -13.28 -7.98 -1.03
CA MET A 70 -12.29 -7.18 -1.73
C MET A 70 -10.99 -7.98 -1.90
N ASN A 71 -10.33 -7.88 -3.03
CA ASN A 71 -9.02 -8.48 -3.21
C ASN A 71 -7.96 -7.67 -2.45
N PRO A 72 -7.10 -8.30 -1.63
CA PRO A 72 -5.93 -7.61 -1.10
C PRO A 72 -5.03 -7.18 -2.25
N ARG A 73 -4.44 -6.00 -2.13
CA ARG A 73 -3.59 -5.42 -3.17
C ARG A 73 -2.30 -4.91 -2.55
N ARG A 74 -1.17 -5.17 -3.17
CA ARG A 74 0.08 -4.57 -2.72
C ARG A 74 0.11 -3.09 -3.07
N LEU A 75 0.73 -2.31 -2.19
CA LEU A 75 1.00 -0.91 -2.47
C LEU A 75 2.04 -0.78 -3.58
N GLU A 76 1.81 0.16 -4.47
CA GLU A 76 2.79 0.54 -5.48
C GLU A 76 4.04 1.15 -4.82
N SER A 77 5.19 0.97 -5.43
CA SER A 77 6.49 1.44 -4.91
C SER A 77 6.47 2.91 -4.49
N GLN A 78 5.85 3.77 -5.30
CA GLN A 78 5.68 5.19 -5.00
C GLN A 78 4.85 5.40 -3.73
N SER A 79 3.77 4.62 -3.56
CA SER A 79 2.92 4.70 -2.38
C SER A 79 3.63 4.21 -1.12
N VAL A 80 4.47 3.17 -1.21
CA VAL A 80 5.29 2.70 -0.08
C VAL A 80 6.24 3.79 0.40
N ARG A 81 6.98 4.43 -0.52
CA ARG A 81 7.89 5.52 -0.16
C ARG A 81 7.15 6.74 0.38
N ASP A 82 6.06 7.15 -0.27
CA ASP A 82 5.27 8.31 0.16
C ASP A 82 4.61 8.04 1.52
N ALA A 83 4.19 6.80 1.83
CA ALA A 83 3.66 6.41 3.14
C ALA A 83 4.73 6.56 4.25
N LEU A 84 5.97 6.14 4.02
CA LEU A 84 7.06 6.35 4.97
C LEU A 84 7.29 7.84 5.25
N LEU A 85 7.28 8.67 4.22
CA LEU A 85 7.40 10.13 4.38
C LEU A 85 6.18 10.72 5.11
N ALA A 86 4.98 10.26 4.83
CA ALA A 86 3.76 10.71 5.50
C ALA A 86 3.75 10.36 6.99
N ILE A 87 4.11 9.13 7.34
CA ILE A 87 4.23 8.66 8.73
C ILE A 87 5.25 9.51 9.50
N SER A 88 6.40 9.79 8.89
CA SER A 88 7.41 10.66 9.49
C SER A 88 6.97 12.12 9.60
N GLY A 89 5.94 12.53 8.84
CA GLY A 89 5.47 13.91 8.75
C GLY A 89 6.33 14.80 7.85
N LYS A 90 7.14 14.18 7.01
CA LYS A 90 8.06 14.88 6.10
C LYS A 90 7.56 14.98 4.66
N LEU A 91 6.43 14.34 4.33
CA LEU A 91 5.92 14.33 2.96
C LEU A 91 5.55 15.74 2.49
N ASP A 92 6.22 16.18 1.43
CA ASP A 92 5.92 17.43 0.74
C ASP A 92 4.84 17.17 -0.34
N LEU A 93 3.66 17.75 -0.12
CA LEU A 93 2.48 17.64 -1.00
C LEU A 93 2.40 18.77 -2.03
N SER A 94 3.39 19.65 -2.13
CA SER A 94 3.38 20.75 -3.11
C SER A 94 3.22 20.19 -4.53
N LEU A 95 2.39 20.88 -5.33
CA LEU A 95 2.09 20.48 -6.70
C LEU A 95 2.97 21.23 -7.70
N GLY A 96 3.26 20.57 -8.84
CA GLY A 96 4.05 21.15 -9.92
C GLY A 96 5.55 21.18 -9.64
N GLY A 97 6.28 21.94 -10.43
CA GLY A 97 7.73 22.02 -10.38
C GLY A 97 8.45 21.00 -11.30
N PRO A 98 9.78 21.09 -11.39
CA PRO A 98 10.55 20.20 -12.25
C PRO A 98 10.59 18.77 -11.73
N SER A 99 10.80 17.82 -12.64
CA SER A 99 11.09 16.43 -12.30
C SER A 99 12.42 16.31 -11.56
N LEU A 100 12.54 15.28 -10.74
CA LEU A 100 13.67 15.04 -9.84
C LEU A 100 14.54 13.91 -10.35
N ASP A 101 15.82 14.15 -10.42
CA ASP A 101 16.81 13.12 -10.69
C ASP A 101 16.98 12.23 -9.44
N PRO A 102 16.75 10.91 -9.53
CA PRO A 102 16.84 10.01 -8.38
C PRO A 102 18.21 9.97 -7.71
N ASP A 103 19.29 10.14 -8.47
CA ASP A 103 20.65 10.10 -7.94
C ASP A 103 21.00 11.35 -7.12
N LYS A 104 20.45 12.49 -7.53
CA LYS A 104 20.71 13.78 -6.87
C LYS A 104 19.70 14.10 -5.77
N ALA A 105 18.48 13.64 -5.91
CA ALA A 105 17.36 14.01 -5.05
C ALA A 105 16.70 12.79 -4.35
N GLY A 106 17.38 11.66 -4.24
CA GLY A 106 16.83 10.43 -3.70
C GLY A 106 16.27 10.53 -2.27
N ASN A 107 16.80 11.47 -1.46
CA ASN A 107 16.33 11.73 -0.09
C ASN A 107 15.35 12.91 0.01
N THR A 108 14.85 13.43 -1.10
CA THR A 108 13.89 14.55 -1.10
C THR A 108 12.59 14.16 -0.35
N PRO A 109 11.94 15.11 0.36
CA PRO A 109 10.62 14.87 0.94
C PRO A 109 9.48 14.91 -0.08
N ARG A 110 9.74 15.29 -1.34
CA ARG A 110 8.74 15.35 -2.41
C ARG A 110 8.15 13.98 -2.72
N ARG A 111 6.90 13.99 -3.20
CA ARG A 111 6.21 12.78 -3.64
C ARG A 111 6.99 12.04 -4.72
N SER A 112 6.94 10.72 -4.65
CA SER A 112 7.67 9.83 -5.56
C SER A 112 7.27 9.96 -7.03
N LEU A 113 6.08 10.48 -7.31
CA LEU A 113 5.60 10.73 -8.67
C LEU A 113 6.42 11.77 -9.46
N TYR A 114 7.24 12.58 -8.76
CA TYR A 114 8.08 13.61 -9.40
C TYR A 114 9.45 13.10 -9.84
N PHE A 115 9.83 11.88 -9.51
CA PHE A 115 11.08 11.31 -10.00
C PHE A 115 11.05 11.04 -11.50
N ILE A 116 12.15 11.39 -12.16
CA ILE A 116 12.42 10.94 -13.53
C ILE A 116 12.49 9.42 -13.52
N GLN A 117 11.84 8.81 -14.48
CA GLN A 117 11.90 7.38 -14.72
C GLN A 117 12.15 7.12 -16.18
N THR A 118 13.31 6.54 -16.46
CA THR A 118 13.73 6.09 -17.80
C THR A 118 14.30 4.68 -17.68
N PRO A 119 14.53 3.95 -18.78
CA PRO A 119 15.14 2.62 -18.71
C PRO A 119 16.50 2.61 -18.00
N ASP A 120 17.24 3.73 -18.05
CA ASP A 120 18.59 3.84 -17.50
C ASP A 120 18.66 4.54 -16.15
N VAL A 121 17.55 5.16 -15.71
CA VAL A 121 17.50 5.95 -14.47
C VAL A 121 16.32 5.50 -13.62
N GLU A 122 16.62 4.85 -12.52
CA GLU A 122 15.63 4.34 -11.59
C GLU A 122 15.98 4.69 -10.15
N HIS A 123 14.96 5.09 -9.38
CA HIS A 123 15.14 5.33 -7.95
C HIS A 123 15.32 3.99 -7.22
N ARG A 124 16.48 3.80 -6.57
CA ARG A 124 16.91 2.56 -5.93
C ARG A 124 15.88 1.94 -4.98
N PHE A 125 15.22 2.74 -4.17
CA PHE A 125 14.18 2.25 -3.25
C PHE A 125 12.93 1.81 -4.02
N LEU A 126 12.53 2.56 -5.05
CA LEU A 126 11.33 2.23 -5.84
C LEU A 126 11.52 0.92 -6.62
N GLY A 127 12.70 0.69 -7.18
CA GLY A 127 13.03 -0.54 -7.89
C GLY A 127 12.91 -1.80 -7.04
N ALA A 128 13.14 -1.70 -5.72
CA ALA A 128 12.96 -2.82 -4.81
C ALA A 128 11.48 -3.22 -4.61
N PHE A 129 10.52 -2.35 -4.92
CA PHE A 129 9.07 -2.52 -4.72
C PHE A 129 8.27 -2.57 -6.03
N ASP A 130 8.77 -3.23 -7.04
CA ASP A 130 8.10 -3.38 -8.33
C ASP A 130 7.69 -2.02 -8.93
N ASN A 131 8.69 -1.18 -9.20
CA ASN A 131 8.48 0.09 -9.87
C ASN A 131 7.86 -0.13 -11.26
N SER A 132 7.16 0.88 -11.79
CA SER A 132 6.55 0.75 -13.10
C SER A 132 7.61 0.57 -14.17
N ASN A 133 7.41 -0.40 -15.05
CA ASN A 133 8.22 -0.53 -16.27
C ASN A 133 7.85 0.60 -17.25
N VAL A 134 8.81 1.39 -17.67
CA VAL A 134 8.59 2.50 -18.62
C VAL A 134 8.15 2.03 -20.00
N LEU A 135 8.46 0.79 -20.37
CA LEU A 135 8.07 0.19 -21.65
C LEU A 135 6.71 -0.50 -21.57
N GLU A 136 6.27 -0.91 -20.39
CA GLU A 136 5.03 -1.65 -20.14
C GLU A 136 4.22 -1.00 -18.99
N CYS A 137 3.99 0.31 -19.09
CA CYS A 137 3.38 1.10 -18.01
C CYS A 137 1.93 0.72 -17.70
N TYR A 138 1.24 0.00 -18.55
CA TYR A 138 -0.15 -0.45 -18.36
C TYR A 138 -0.28 -1.64 -17.38
N ARG A 139 0.81 -2.33 -17.09
CA ARG A 139 0.83 -3.45 -16.15
C ARG A 139 1.97 -3.30 -15.16
N ARG A 140 1.64 -3.38 -13.87
CA ARG A 140 2.65 -3.49 -12.82
C ARG A 140 2.81 -4.95 -12.43
N ASN A 141 4.04 -5.36 -12.22
CA ASN A 141 4.34 -6.64 -11.61
C ASN A 141 4.06 -6.54 -10.11
N GLU A 142 3.61 -7.62 -9.51
CA GLU A 142 3.50 -7.77 -8.07
C GLU A 142 4.39 -8.92 -7.64
N SER A 143 5.50 -8.62 -7.00
CA SER A 143 6.42 -9.62 -6.49
C SER A 143 6.42 -9.64 -4.95
N VAL A 144 6.72 -10.80 -4.40
CA VAL A 144 7.00 -10.96 -2.96
C VAL A 144 8.39 -11.51 -2.84
N VAL A 145 9.37 -10.62 -2.70
CA VAL A 145 10.77 -10.97 -2.67
C VAL A 145 11.44 -10.49 -1.38
N PRO A 146 12.43 -11.25 -0.85
CA PRO A 146 13.14 -10.88 0.37
C PRO A 146 13.79 -9.50 0.31
N GLN A 147 14.13 -9.01 -0.88
CA GLN A 147 14.72 -7.69 -1.11
C GLN A 147 13.83 -6.54 -0.64
N GLN A 148 12.51 -6.70 -0.68
CA GLN A 148 11.55 -5.69 -0.19
C GLN A 148 11.66 -5.56 1.34
N ALA A 149 11.69 -6.68 2.06
CA ALA A 149 11.88 -6.67 3.50
C ALA A 149 13.25 -6.10 3.89
N LEU A 150 14.30 -6.44 3.13
CA LEU A 150 15.64 -5.88 3.34
C LEU A 150 15.68 -4.38 3.06
N ALA A 151 14.96 -3.88 2.05
CA ALA A 151 14.87 -2.46 1.78
C ALA A 151 14.16 -1.71 2.92
N LEU A 152 13.08 -2.25 3.48
CA LEU A 152 12.43 -1.67 4.66
C LEU A 152 13.30 -1.73 5.91
N THR A 153 14.05 -2.82 6.11
CA THR A 153 14.91 -2.97 7.29
C THR A 153 16.15 -2.09 7.22
N ASN A 154 16.77 -1.95 6.05
CA ASN A 154 18.10 -1.36 5.92
C ASN A 154 18.09 0.06 5.37
N SER A 155 16.96 0.56 4.81
CA SER A 155 16.95 1.90 4.23
C SER A 155 17.05 2.98 5.30
N GLN A 156 17.79 4.05 4.99
CA GLN A 156 17.85 5.24 5.82
C GLN A 156 16.48 5.89 5.97
N LEU A 157 15.63 5.80 4.94
CA LEU A 157 14.27 6.32 4.97
C LEU A 157 13.44 5.63 6.06
N SER A 158 13.44 4.31 6.12
CA SER A 158 12.71 3.57 7.16
C SER A 158 13.22 3.87 8.56
N ARG A 159 14.53 3.94 8.75
CA ARG A 159 15.14 4.32 10.04
C ARG A 159 14.71 5.70 10.47
N SER A 160 14.87 6.69 9.59
CA SER A 160 14.48 8.08 9.91
C SER A 160 12.98 8.25 10.11
N THR A 161 12.16 7.38 9.51
CA THR A 161 10.72 7.31 9.77
C THR A 161 10.43 6.76 11.16
N ALA A 162 11.10 5.67 11.54
CA ALA A 162 10.95 5.09 12.88
C ALA A 162 11.41 6.07 13.99
N ASP A 163 12.51 6.77 13.79
CA ASP A 163 13.00 7.80 14.72
C ASP A 163 12.00 8.95 14.85
N ALA A 164 11.51 9.48 13.72
CA ALA A 164 10.52 10.56 13.73
C ALA A 164 9.20 10.15 14.40
N LEU A 165 8.75 8.91 14.17
CA LEU A 165 7.55 8.39 14.81
C LEU A 165 7.77 8.13 16.30
N THR A 166 8.97 7.70 16.72
CA THR A 166 9.34 7.58 18.14
C THR A 166 9.18 8.92 18.86
N GLU A 167 9.66 10.00 18.27
CA GLU A 167 9.50 11.34 18.85
C GLU A 167 8.02 11.76 18.91
N LYS A 168 7.24 11.49 17.87
CA LYS A 168 5.80 11.78 17.87
C LYS A 168 5.04 11.02 18.98
N LEU A 169 5.43 9.77 19.24
CA LEU A 169 4.79 8.91 20.21
C LEU A 169 5.37 9.05 21.63
N ARG A 170 6.40 9.88 21.81
CA ARG A 170 7.12 10.03 23.09
C ARG A 170 6.21 10.40 24.27
N ALA A 171 5.20 11.23 24.04
CA ALA A 171 4.24 11.64 25.06
C ALA A 171 3.12 10.61 25.29
N THR A 172 3.10 9.49 24.56
CA THR A 172 2.10 8.45 24.70
C THR A 172 2.37 7.62 25.95
N ALA A 173 1.33 7.32 26.72
CA ALA A 173 1.46 6.42 27.87
C ALA A 173 2.01 5.05 27.43
N PRO A 174 2.92 4.40 28.18
CA PRO A 174 3.52 3.12 27.79
C PRO A 174 2.50 2.04 27.45
N ALA A 175 1.37 1.99 28.15
CA ALA A 175 0.28 1.04 27.90
C ALA A 175 -0.40 1.25 26.51
N ASP A 176 -0.35 2.45 25.97
CA ASP A 176 -0.98 2.81 24.69
C ASP A 176 -0.01 2.79 23.52
N PHE A 177 1.29 2.68 23.77
CA PHE A 177 2.32 2.83 22.74
C PHE A 177 2.12 1.84 21.60
N ILE A 178 1.95 0.55 21.87
CA ILE A 178 1.75 -0.47 20.85
C ILE A 178 0.52 -0.18 20.01
N ARG A 179 -0.60 0.14 20.63
CA ARG A 179 -1.85 0.47 19.94
C ARG A 179 -1.66 1.68 19.01
N ARG A 180 -0.99 2.74 19.49
CA ARG A 180 -0.71 3.94 18.70
C ARG A 180 0.28 3.65 17.55
N ALA A 181 1.27 2.80 17.77
CA ALA A 181 2.19 2.36 16.74
C ALA A 181 1.47 1.63 15.59
N PHE A 182 0.60 0.67 15.94
CA PHE A 182 -0.23 -0.04 14.96
C PHE A 182 -1.16 0.92 14.19
N GLN A 183 -1.82 1.83 14.88
CA GLN A 183 -2.68 2.83 14.23
C GLN A 183 -1.90 3.73 13.28
N ALA A 184 -0.69 4.16 13.66
CA ALA A 184 0.12 5.07 12.85
C ALA A 184 0.74 4.38 11.61
N ILE A 185 1.10 3.09 11.71
CA ILE A 185 1.81 2.36 10.65
C ILE A 185 0.84 1.50 9.83
N LEU A 186 -0.06 0.76 10.49
CA LEU A 186 -0.94 -0.23 9.86
C LEU A 186 -2.39 0.22 9.75
N ASN A 187 -2.70 1.45 10.22
CA ASN A 187 -4.03 2.05 10.20
C ASN A 187 -5.13 1.18 10.87
N ARG A 188 -4.75 0.33 11.80
CA ARG A 188 -5.64 -0.53 12.59
C ARG A 188 -5.10 -0.74 14.00
N SER A 189 -5.93 -1.24 14.88
CA SER A 189 -5.49 -1.72 16.20
C SER A 189 -4.89 -3.13 16.10
N PRO A 190 -3.94 -3.49 16.99
CA PRO A 190 -3.50 -4.87 17.13
C PRO A 190 -4.64 -5.75 17.67
N ASN A 191 -4.68 -7.02 17.26
CA ASN A 191 -5.47 -8.01 17.98
C ASN A 191 -4.75 -8.46 19.25
N ASP A 192 -5.42 -9.27 20.10
CA ASP A 192 -4.86 -9.67 21.40
C ASP A 192 -3.52 -10.41 21.27
N LYS A 193 -3.40 -11.28 20.26
CA LYS A 193 -2.17 -12.03 20.01
C LYS A 193 -1.05 -11.12 19.51
N GLU A 194 -1.35 -10.22 18.58
CA GLU A 194 -0.38 -9.22 18.08
C GLU A 194 0.08 -8.31 19.21
N HIS A 195 -0.84 -7.89 20.08
CA HIS A 195 -0.51 -7.06 21.22
C HIS A 195 0.45 -7.76 22.17
N GLN A 196 0.16 -9.02 22.53
CA GLN A 196 1.00 -9.83 23.40
C GLN A 196 2.41 -10.06 22.80
N VAL A 197 2.50 -10.48 21.55
CA VAL A 197 3.78 -10.66 20.84
C VAL A 197 4.55 -9.35 20.74
N SER A 198 3.87 -8.23 20.58
CA SER A 198 4.49 -6.89 20.53
C SER A 198 5.09 -6.49 21.86
N LEU A 199 4.44 -6.81 22.98
CA LEU A 199 4.98 -6.58 24.34
C LEU A 199 6.26 -7.38 24.56
N GLU A 200 6.24 -8.66 24.20
CA GLU A 200 7.41 -9.55 24.31
C GLU A 200 8.58 -9.07 23.43
N ALA A 201 8.29 -8.71 22.19
CA ALA A 201 9.28 -8.17 21.26
C ALA A 201 9.90 -6.86 21.77
N LEU A 202 9.08 -5.95 22.28
CA LEU A 202 9.56 -4.67 22.82
C LEU A 202 10.45 -4.89 24.04
N ALA A 203 10.10 -5.81 24.93
CA ALA A 203 10.91 -6.19 26.07
C ALA A 203 12.26 -6.82 25.63
N ALA A 204 12.25 -7.73 24.66
CA ALA A 204 13.45 -8.32 24.07
C ALA A 204 14.37 -7.27 23.42
N MET A 205 13.80 -6.23 22.84
CA MET A 205 14.52 -5.07 22.28
C MET A 205 14.95 -4.05 23.35
N LYS A 206 14.88 -4.38 24.64
CA LYS A 206 15.21 -3.48 25.77
C LYS A 206 14.45 -2.17 25.73
N ASN A 207 13.19 -2.19 25.33
CA ASN A 207 12.31 -1.05 25.13
C ASN A 207 12.85 -0.03 24.10
N ASN A 208 13.59 -0.49 23.12
CA ASN A 208 14.00 0.36 21.99
C ASN A 208 12.79 0.57 21.03
N HIS A 209 12.08 1.67 21.24
CA HIS A 209 10.88 2.03 20.48
C HIS A 209 11.15 2.20 18.99
N ALA A 210 12.28 2.82 18.62
CA ALA A 210 12.63 3.00 17.21
C ALA A 210 12.85 1.66 16.49
N LEU A 211 13.53 0.72 17.14
CA LEU A 211 13.75 -0.61 16.58
C LEU A 211 12.42 -1.39 16.44
N PHE A 212 11.54 -1.29 17.43
CA PHE A 212 10.21 -1.88 17.35
C PHE A 212 9.37 -1.29 16.20
N LEU A 213 9.35 0.04 16.05
CA LEU A 213 8.63 0.70 14.96
C LEU A 213 9.22 0.33 13.60
N GLN A 214 10.54 0.21 13.49
CA GLN A 214 11.19 -0.27 12.27
C GLN A 214 10.81 -1.72 11.95
N ALA A 215 10.73 -2.58 12.95
CA ALA A 215 10.23 -3.95 12.77
C ALA A 215 8.76 -3.95 12.30
N LEU A 216 7.93 -3.07 12.86
CA LEU A 216 6.51 -2.96 12.47
C LEU A 216 6.33 -2.45 11.04
N LEU A 217 7.22 -1.59 10.52
CA LEU A 217 7.24 -1.19 9.11
C LEU A 217 7.49 -2.37 8.15
N ASN A 218 8.03 -3.49 8.64
CA ASN A 218 8.18 -4.74 7.87
C ASN A 218 6.95 -5.65 7.94
N HIS A 219 5.91 -5.26 8.68
CA HIS A 219 4.67 -6.02 8.71
C HIS A 219 4.01 -6.03 7.33
N ASN A 220 3.47 -7.19 6.93
CA ASN A 220 2.87 -7.34 5.59
C ASN A 220 1.71 -6.35 5.34
N ASP A 221 0.96 -5.99 6.39
CA ASP A 221 -0.14 -5.02 6.27
C ASP A 221 0.33 -3.59 5.96
N PHE A 222 1.61 -3.27 6.19
CA PHE A 222 2.15 -1.96 5.81
C PHE A 222 2.23 -1.79 4.29
N ILE A 223 2.51 -2.85 3.55
CA ILE A 223 2.65 -2.83 2.09
C ILE A 223 1.48 -3.46 1.36
N THR A 224 0.39 -3.77 2.08
CA THR A 224 -0.79 -4.42 1.51
C THR A 224 -2.06 -3.67 1.91
N LEU A 225 -2.84 -3.24 0.93
CA LEU A 225 -4.20 -2.75 1.13
C LEU A 225 -5.12 -3.95 1.40
N ARG A 226 -5.89 -3.90 2.47
CA ARG A 226 -6.85 -4.91 2.88
C ARG A 226 -8.22 -4.31 3.09
#